data_e72c2a2d824fc36c1c18164406f46c4a
#
_entry.id   e72c2a2d824fc36c1c18164406f46c4a
#
_cell.length_a   1.000
_cell.length_b   1.000
_cell.length_c   1.000
_cell.angle_alpha   90.00
_cell.angle_beta   90.00
_cell.angle_gamma   90.00
#
_symmetry.space_group_name_H-M   'P 1'
#
loop_
_entity.id
_entity.type
_entity.pdbx_description
1 polymer ?
#
loop_
_entity_poly.entity_id
_entity_poly.type
_entity_poly.pdbx_seq_one_letter_code
_entity_poly.pdbx_strand_id
1 'polypeptide(L)'
;MGTLAVIAALVATAVIQPTATAHGKPWVAGWAASPVVGSEIPWSDCPAGEGLRDQTVRNVVFLSAGGESVRVRVTNAFGGTPLRVGRATVAVQASGDAAVPGTVRALTFQGRRSVTVPPGRELFSDPVRLDVEALSTLLVSAYVPEATGPLTNHPFTAQGNYLAAGDRTGVLSGGFSDTPCWMVVNGVDVAPAKRVAGTVVAFGDSITDTANTTGNANRRWPDFLARRLNAVPGRTLSVVNAGLGGNRLIADRDEPFWGVAGVTRVRRDVLSQTGVKAMILLEAVNDIGYSASAEDLIAGHRDVIAQARAKGVKVYGGTILPFKGSFIWTEEREATWRTLNDWIRTSGEFDGVIDFAAATAVPGDPATLNPAYDSGDHLHPNDAGTEAMANAVDLAMLLDR
;
A
#
# COMPACT_ATOMS: atom_id res chain seq x y z
N MET A 1 33.10 75.87 7.34
CA MET A 1 31.93 75.26 6.74
C MET A 1 32.37 74.11 5.87
N GLY A 2 32.35 72.92 6.42
CA GLY A 2 32.83 71.72 5.72
C GLY A 2 31.63 70.83 5.40
N THR A 3 31.45 70.53 4.14
CA THR A 3 30.39 69.68 3.60
C THR A 3 30.82 68.22 3.64
N LEU A 4 30.12 67.39 4.43
CA LEU A 4 30.27 65.91 4.40
C LEU A 4 29.49 65.36 3.22
N ALA A 5 30.13 64.65 2.33
CA ALA A 5 29.53 63.84 1.29
C ALA A 5 29.26 62.42 1.84
N VAL A 6 27.98 61.98 1.88
CA VAL A 6 27.56 60.62 2.22
C VAL A 6 27.56 59.78 0.94
N ILE A 7 28.44 58.79 0.87
CA ILE A 7 28.45 57.80 -0.22
C ILE A 7 27.48 56.64 0.18
N ALA A 8 26.37 56.52 -0.50
CA ALA A 8 25.46 55.40 -0.37
C ALA A 8 25.94 54.23 -1.23
N ALA A 9 26.37 53.14 -0.59
CA ALA A 9 26.73 51.90 -1.27
C ALA A 9 25.45 51.11 -1.58
N LEU A 10 25.12 50.93 -2.87
CA LEU A 10 24.04 50.04 -3.34
C LEU A 10 24.57 48.56 -3.25
N VAL A 11 24.01 47.83 -2.32
CA VAL A 11 24.22 46.35 -2.29
C VAL A 11 23.21 45.72 -3.27
N ALA A 12 23.66 45.27 -4.40
CA ALA A 12 22.85 44.49 -5.34
C ALA A 12 22.70 43.05 -4.79
N THR A 13 21.52 42.74 -4.26
CA THR A 13 21.17 41.38 -3.93
C THR A 13 20.86 40.61 -5.23
N ALA A 14 21.78 39.72 -5.62
CA ALA A 14 21.52 38.78 -6.69
C ALA A 14 20.40 37.79 -6.25
N VAL A 15 19.24 37.94 -6.84
CA VAL A 15 18.16 36.95 -6.72
C VAL A 15 18.60 35.72 -7.51
N ILE A 16 19.02 34.68 -6.80
CA ILE A 16 19.26 33.35 -7.40
C ILE A 16 17.89 32.81 -7.76
N GLN A 17 17.50 32.89 -9.03
CA GLN A 17 16.35 32.18 -9.55
C GLN A 17 16.63 30.69 -9.44
N PRO A 18 15.70 29.88 -8.87
CA PRO A 18 15.87 28.44 -8.89
C PRO A 18 15.86 27.98 -10.35
N THR A 19 16.97 27.39 -10.77
CA THR A 19 17.08 26.71 -12.07
C THR A 19 15.93 25.72 -12.18
N ALA A 20 15.12 25.84 -13.24
CA ALA A 20 14.08 24.88 -13.57
C ALA A 20 14.70 23.48 -13.57
N THR A 21 14.33 22.68 -12.60
CA THR A 21 14.68 21.26 -12.53
C THR A 21 14.17 20.62 -13.82
N ALA A 22 15.06 20.00 -14.57
CA ALA A 22 14.70 19.16 -15.70
C ALA A 22 13.51 18.30 -15.28
N HIS A 23 12.41 18.37 -16.01
CA HIS A 23 11.22 17.58 -15.74
C HIS A 23 11.59 16.12 -15.97
N GLY A 24 12.08 15.43 -14.92
CA GLY A 24 12.25 14.00 -14.90
C GLY A 24 10.89 13.35 -15.18
N LYS A 25 10.89 12.20 -15.84
CA LYS A 25 9.66 11.43 -16.07
C LYS A 25 8.88 11.32 -14.76
N PRO A 26 7.54 11.51 -14.76
CA PRO A 26 6.75 11.42 -13.54
C PRO A 26 6.85 10.00 -12.95
N TRP A 27 7.11 9.91 -11.66
CA TRP A 27 7.12 8.65 -10.92
C TRP A 27 5.69 8.24 -10.56
N VAL A 28 5.45 6.93 -10.49
CA VAL A 28 4.22 6.36 -9.93
C VAL A 28 4.57 5.29 -8.90
N ALA A 29 3.71 5.09 -7.92
CA ALA A 29 3.85 3.96 -7.03
C ALA A 29 3.56 2.67 -7.80
N GLY A 30 4.49 1.75 -7.83
CA GLY A 30 4.36 0.44 -8.49
C GLY A 30 3.89 -0.65 -7.51
N TRP A 31 4.26 -0.51 -6.25
CA TRP A 31 3.84 -1.35 -5.14
C TRP A 31 3.87 -0.55 -3.84
N ALA A 32 2.93 -0.84 -2.94
CA ALA A 32 2.91 -0.31 -1.59
C ALA A 32 2.33 -1.34 -0.61
N ALA A 33 2.68 -1.18 0.69
CA ALA A 33 2.07 -1.87 1.80
C ALA A 33 1.84 -0.89 2.96
N SER A 34 0.69 -0.97 3.63
CA SER A 34 0.36 -0.15 4.79
C SER A 34 1.18 -0.61 6.00
N PRO A 35 2.01 0.24 6.60
CA PRO A 35 2.85 -0.15 7.71
C PRO A 35 2.09 -0.12 9.03
N VAL A 36 2.48 -1.03 9.95
CA VAL A 36 2.02 -1.08 11.34
C VAL A 36 3.20 -1.15 12.30
N VAL A 37 2.89 -1.04 13.59
CA VAL A 37 3.83 -1.33 14.68
C VAL A 37 4.14 -2.83 14.67
N GLY A 38 5.41 -3.19 14.61
CA GLY A 38 5.85 -4.58 14.77
C GLY A 38 5.60 -5.05 16.20
N SER A 39 4.60 -5.88 16.37
CA SER A 39 4.20 -6.47 17.64
C SER A 39 3.98 -7.96 17.50
N GLU A 40 3.95 -8.67 18.59
CA GLU A 40 3.67 -10.09 18.62
C GLU A 40 2.28 -10.39 18.07
N ILE A 41 2.20 -11.36 17.15
CA ILE A 41 0.97 -11.86 16.57
C ILE A 41 0.90 -13.35 16.91
N PRO A 42 -0.04 -13.80 17.75
CA PRO A 42 -0.05 -15.15 18.31
C PRO A 42 -0.05 -16.32 17.28
N TRP A 43 -0.41 -16.04 16.05
CA TRP A 43 -0.52 -17.02 14.96
C TRP A 43 0.41 -16.73 13.78
N SER A 44 1.44 -15.91 13.96
CA SER A 44 2.35 -15.50 12.89
C SER A 44 3.79 -15.48 13.38
N ASP A 45 4.70 -15.99 12.54
CA ASP A 45 6.15 -15.95 12.77
C ASP A 45 6.77 -14.60 12.33
N CYS A 46 5.95 -13.53 12.28
CA CYS A 46 6.44 -12.20 11.98
C CYS A 46 7.37 -11.72 13.11
N PRO A 47 8.62 -11.31 12.82
CA PRO A 47 9.53 -10.83 13.84
C PRO A 47 8.93 -9.68 14.65
N ALA A 48 8.90 -9.86 15.97
CA ALA A 48 8.38 -8.92 16.95
C ALA A 48 9.43 -8.71 18.08
N GLY A 49 9.09 -7.96 19.11
CA GLY A 49 9.92 -7.79 20.29
C GLY A 49 11.30 -7.20 19.98
N GLU A 50 12.32 -8.04 19.90
CA GLU A 50 13.69 -7.60 19.60
C GLU A 50 13.92 -7.19 18.13
N GLY A 51 12.99 -7.52 17.26
CA GLY A 51 13.05 -7.21 15.83
C GLY A 51 14.18 -7.94 15.10
N LEU A 52 14.97 -7.21 14.32
CA LEU A 52 16.11 -7.73 13.55
C LEU A 52 17.43 -7.29 14.14
N ARG A 53 18.45 -8.15 14.01
CA ARG A 53 19.85 -7.83 14.33
C ARG A 53 20.77 -8.68 13.45
N ASP A 54 21.71 -8.06 12.74
CA ASP A 54 22.63 -8.73 11.82
C ASP A 54 21.91 -9.68 10.87
N GLN A 55 20.83 -9.19 10.25
CA GLN A 55 19.97 -9.97 9.36
C GLN A 55 19.68 -9.21 8.07
N THR A 56 19.44 -9.97 7.02
CA THR A 56 18.89 -9.48 5.75
C THR A 56 17.44 -9.90 5.63
N VAL A 57 16.54 -8.94 5.47
CA VAL A 57 15.17 -9.21 4.99
C VAL A 57 15.13 -9.08 3.46
N ARG A 58 14.48 -10.03 2.79
CA ARG A 58 14.23 -10.01 1.34
C ARG A 58 12.73 -10.03 1.12
N ASN A 59 12.17 -8.85 0.82
CA ASN A 59 10.76 -8.67 0.54
C ASN A 59 10.47 -9.03 -0.92
N VAL A 60 9.39 -9.77 -1.15
CA VAL A 60 8.85 -10.10 -2.47
C VAL A 60 7.71 -9.13 -2.77
N VAL A 61 7.81 -8.35 -3.85
CA VAL A 61 6.88 -7.28 -4.17
C VAL A 61 6.40 -7.39 -5.61
N PHE A 62 5.07 -7.38 -5.81
CA PHE A 62 4.45 -7.50 -7.12
C PHE A 62 4.11 -6.12 -7.67
N LEU A 63 4.71 -5.76 -8.82
CA LEU A 63 4.55 -4.46 -9.44
C LEU A 63 3.28 -4.38 -10.30
N SER A 64 2.48 -3.36 -10.11
CA SER A 64 1.34 -3.05 -10.98
C SER A 64 1.71 -2.28 -12.24
N ALA A 65 2.87 -1.63 -12.26
CA ALA A 65 3.36 -0.86 -13.39
C ALA A 65 4.81 -1.17 -13.69
N GLY A 66 5.17 -1.19 -14.97
CA GLY A 66 6.55 -1.34 -15.46
C GLY A 66 7.21 0.01 -15.75
N GLY A 67 8.54 0.00 -15.84
CA GLY A 67 9.34 1.18 -16.14
C GLY A 67 10.81 0.87 -16.30
N GLU A 68 11.62 1.89 -16.57
CA GLU A 68 13.06 1.74 -16.83
C GLU A 68 13.93 2.02 -15.59
N SER A 69 13.33 2.51 -14.53
CA SER A 69 14.02 2.82 -13.28
C SER A 69 13.07 2.61 -12.10
N VAL A 70 13.65 2.22 -10.96
CA VAL A 70 12.92 2.03 -9.71
C VAL A 70 13.59 2.82 -8.58
N ARG A 71 12.82 3.15 -7.54
CA ARG A 71 13.32 3.61 -6.25
C ARG A 71 12.50 2.96 -5.14
N VAL A 72 13.13 2.68 -4.03
CA VAL A 72 12.55 1.93 -2.92
C VAL A 72 12.34 2.86 -1.73
N ARG A 73 11.18 2.78 -1.10
CA ARG A 73 10.88 3.49 0.14
C ARG A 73 11.18 2.59 1.33
N VAL A 74 12.19 2.97 2.12
CA VAL A 74 12.47 2.36 3.43
C VAL A 74 11.70 3.08 4.51
N THR A 75 11.18 2.32 5.47
CA THR A 75 10.26 2.83 6.50
C THR A 75 10.76 2.52 7.90
N ASN A 76 10.64 3.50 8.78
CA ASN A 76 10.73 3.42 10.22
C ASN A 76 9.55 4.17 10.86
N ALA A 77 8.39 4.12 10.19
CA ALA A 77 7.20 4.92 10.54
C ALA A 77 6.72 4.68 11.97
N PHE A 78 6.94 3.47 12.50
CA PHE A 78 6.53 3.06 13.85
C PHE A 78 7.69 2.57 14.71
N GLY A 79 8.93 2.57 14.22
CA GLY A 79 10.08 2.18 15.04
C GLY A 79 10.37 3.21 16.14
N GLY A 80 10.73 2.73 17.32
CA GLY A 80 11.08 3.57 18.48
C GLY A 80 12.54 4.05 18.49
N THR A 81 13.41 3.43 17.70
CA THR A 81 14.83 3.73 17.58
C THR A 81 15.23 4.03 16.14
N PRO A 82 16.37 4.72 15.88
CA PRO A 82 16.87 4.89 14.52
C PRO A 82 17.13 3.54 13.84
N LEU A 83 16.54 3.30 12.66
CA LEU A 83 16.74 2.10 11.87
C LEU A 83 17.95 2.28 10.95
N ARG A 84 19.02 1.50 11.17
CA ARG A 84 20.14 1.46 10.26
C ARG A 84 19.96 0.39 9.19
N VAL A 85 19.94 0.82 7.94
CA VAL A 85 20.05 -0.05 6.77
C VAL A 85 21.51 0.01 6.29
N GLY A 86 22.24 -1.07 6.50
CA GLY A 86 23.66 -1.15 6.16
C GLY A 86 23.90 -1.31 4.66
N ARG A 87 23.00 -2.02 3.99
CA ARG A 87 23.00 -2.21 2.54
C ARG A 87 21.58 -2.56 2.07
N ALA A 88 21.23 -2.16 0.85
CA ALA A 88 19.99 -2.59 0.20
C ALA A 88 20.22 -2.85 -1.28
N THR A 89 19.41 -3.78 -1.83
CA THR A 89 19.41 -4.11 -3.26
C THR A 89 17.99 -4.33 -3.75
N VAL A 90 17.81 -4.20 -5.06
CA VAL A 90 16.59 -4.61 -5.76
C VAL A 90 16.98 -5.51 -6.93
N ALA A 91 16.16 -6.53 -7.22
CA ALA A 91 16.36 -7.45 -8.33
C ALA A 91 15.02 -7.94 -8.89
N VAL A 92 14.99 -8.43 -10.12
CA VAL A 92 13.85 -9.16 -10.66
C VAL A 92 13.84 -10.57 -10.03
N GLN A 93 12.69 -11.01 -9.53
CA GLN A 93 12.52 -12.35 -8.98
C GLN A 93 12.47 -13.40 -10.11
N ALA A 94 13.21 -14.46 -9.95
CA ALA A 94 13.08 -15.66 -10.80
C ALA A 94 12.03 -16.62 -10.23
N SER A 95 12.17 -17.00 -8.95
CA SER A 95 11.20 -17.79 -8.18
C SER A 95 11.63 -17.84 -6.72
N GLY A 96 10.71 -17.92 -5.78
CA GLY A 96 11.04 -18.00 -4.36
C GLY A 96 12.00 -16.88 -3.91
N ASP A 97 13.10 -17.23 -3.27
CA ASP A 97 14.16 -16.31 -2.86
C ASP A 97 15.14 -15.95 -3.98
N ALA A 98 15.00 -16.57 -5.18
CA ALA A 98 15.97 -16.46 -6.25
C ALA A 98 15.75 -15.22 -7.13
N ALA A 99 16.84 -14.47 -7.35
CA ALA A 99 16.90 -13.35 -8.27
C ALA A 99 17.32 -13.80 -9.68
N VAL A 100 16.80 -13.15 -10.73
CA VAL A 100 17.29 -13.32 -12.10
C VAL A 100 18.74 -12.83 -12.17
N PRO A 101 19.69 -13.65 -12.63
CA PRO A 101 21.10 -13.24 -12.76
C PRO A 101 21.26 -11.96 -13.60
N GLY A 102 22.15 -11.09 -13.17
CA GLY A 102 22.40 -9.81 -13.85
C GLY A 102 21.40 -8.67 -13.57
N THR A 103 20.32 -8.93 -12.80
CA THR A 103 19.31 -7.91 -12.46
C THR A 103 19.55 -7.24 -11.11
N VAL A 104 20.40 -7.77 -10.24
CA VAL A 104 20.68 -7.19 -8.92
C VAL A 104 21.27 -5.80 -9.06
N ARG A 105 20.62 -4.82 -8.43
CA ARG A 105 21.09 -3.43 -8.37
C ARG A 105 21.26 -2.99 -6.92
N ALA A 106 22.42 -2.41 -6.62
CA ALA A 106 22.63 -1.78 -5.32
C ALA A 106 21.82 -0.49 -5.22
N LEU A 107 21.11 -0.31 -4.11
CA LEU A 107 20.43 0.92 -3.78
C LEU A 107 21.40 1.85 -3.02
N THR A 108 21.25 3.15 -3.29
CA THR A 108 21.96 4.20 -2.56
C THR A 108 20.97 5.21 -1.99
N PHE A 109 21.41 5.98 -1.02
CA PHE A 109 20.65 7.01 -0.36
C PHE A 109 21.52 8.27 -0.32
N GLN A 110 21.23 9.25 -1.17
CA GLN A 110 22.06 10.43 -1.41
C GLN A 110 23.52 10.03 -1.75
N GLY A 111 23.67 9.03 -2.64
CA GLY A 111 24.94 8.48 -3.09
C GLY A 111 25.62 7.52 -2.10
N ARG A 112 25.09 7.32 -0.89
CA ARG A 112 25.66 6.43 0.13
C ARG A 112 25.00 5.06 0.10
N ARG A 113 25.76 3.99 0.33
CA ARG A 113 25.23 2.61 0.37
C ARG A 113 24.44 2.26 1.63
N SER A 114 24.58 3.05 2.68
CA SER A 114 23.87 2.87 3.95
C SER A 114 23.08 4.11 4.30
N VAL A 115 22.02 3.93 5.08
CA VAL A 115 21.20 5.03 5.60
C VAL A 115 20.74 4.71 7.02
N THR A 116 20.55 5.75 7.82
CA THR A 116 19.85 5.66 9.11
C THR A 116 18.52 6.41 8.97
N VAL A 117 17.43 5.69 9.16
CA VAL A 117 16.07 6.23 9.10
C VAL A 117 15.63 6.59 10.51
N PRO A 118 15.39 7.88 10.82
CA PRO A 118 14.92 8.27 12.14
C PRO A 118 13.56 7.65 12.49
N PRO A 119 13.21 7.51 13.78
CA PRO A 119 11.88 7.14 14.22
C PRO A 119 10.79 8.01 13.58
N GLY A 120 9.69 7.41 13.18
CA GLY A 120 8.56 8.08 12.54
C GLY A 120 8.82 8.57 11.11
N ARG A 121 9.92 8.14 10.47
CA ARG A 121 10.31 8.62 9.13
C ARG A 121 10.37 7.50 8.10
N GLU A 122 10.25 7.94 6.86
CA GLU A 122 10.40 7.13 5.65
C GLU A 122 11.31 7.88 4.68
N LEU A 123 12.11 7.14 3.91
CA LEU A 123 13.06 7.71 2.95
C LEU A 123 13.05 6.89 1.67
N PHE A 124 13.13 7.57 0.53
CA PHE A 124 13.37 6.89 -0.75
C PHE A 124 14.86 6.69 -0.99
N SER A 125 15.20 5.56 -1.61
CA SER A 125 16.51 5.39 -2.24
C SER A 125 16.69 6.37 -3.40
N ASP A 126 17.92 6.58 -3.82
CA ASP A 126 18.18 7.18 -5.11
C ASP A 126 17.59 6.29 -6.22
N PRO A 127 17.16 6.86 -7.36
CA PRO A 127 16.73 6.08 -8.51
C PRO A 127 17.84 5.17 -9.01
N VAL A 128 17.47 3.91 -9.35
CA VAL A 128 18.38 2.97 -9.99
C VAL A 128 17.80 2.48 -11.31
N ARG A 129 18.62 2.40 -12.36
CA ARG A 129 18.19 1.85 -13.63
C ARG A 129 18.01 0.34 -13.52
N LEU A 130 16.79 -0.09 -13.70
CA LEU A 130 16.36 -1.49 -13.76
C LEU A 130 15.11 -1.52 -14.62
N ASP A 131 15.22 -2.09 -15.80
CA ASP A 131 14.05 -2.28 -16.67
C ASP A 131 13.16 -3.37 -16.05
N VAL A 132 11.93 -3.00 -15.72
CA VAL A 132 10.94 -3.87 -15.09
C VAL A 132 9.65 -3.87 -15.89
N GLU A 133 9.08 -5.03 -16.08
CA GLU A 133 7.77 -5.17 -16.71
C GLU A 133 6.64 -4.93 -15.71
N ALA A 134 5.51 -4.44 -16.18
CA ALA A 134 4.29 -4.44 -15.37
C ALA A 134 3.90 -5.89 -15.05
N LEU A 135 3.33 -6.09 -13.86
CA LEU A 135 2.90 -7.38 -13.34
C LEU A 135 4.07 -8.36 -13.09
N SER A 136 5.31 -7.86 -13.04
CA SER A 136 6.48 -8.63 -12.59
C SER A 136 6.68 -8.51 -11.09
N THR A 137 7.48 -9.43 -10.55
CA THR A 137 7.81 -9.46 -9.12
C THR A 137 9.28 -9.09 -8.92
N LEU A 138 9.54 -8.26 -7.91
CA LEU A 138 10.88 -7.90 -7.49
C LEU A 138 11.21 -8.50 -6.13
N LEU A 139 12.50 -8.69 -5.89
CA LEU A 139 13.12 -8.94 -4.60
C LEU A 139 13.77 -7.65 -4.11
N VAL A 140 13.31 -7.12 -2.99
CA VAL A 140 13.93 -5.98 -2.31
C VAL A 140 14.59 -6.48 -1.04
N SER A 141 15.92 -6.49 -1.03
CA SER A 141 16.70 -6.98 0.11
C SER A 141 17.30 -5.81 0.89
N ALA A 142 17.15 -5.83 2.22
CA ALA A 142 17.72 -4.84 3.11
C ALA A 142 18.47 -5.53 4.26
N TYR A 143 19.73 -5.18 4.46
CA TYR A 143 20.56 -5.67 5.55
C TYR A 143 20.49 -4.71 6.74
N VAL A 144 20.13 -5.24 7.89
CA VAL A 144 20.00 -4.53 9.17
C VAL A 144 21.10 -5.02 10.11
N PRO A 145 22.21 -4.26 10.28
CA PRO A 145 23.36 -4.68 11.07
C PRO A 145 23.15 -4.59 12.60
N GLU A 146 22.29 -3.69 13.04
CA GLU A 146 22.11 -3.36 14.46
C GLU A 146 20.71 -3.78 14.92
N ALA A 147 20.54 -4.02 16.22
CA ALA A 147 19.25 -4.35 16.80
C ALA A 147 18.24 -3.22 16.57
N THR A 148 17.05 -3.58 16.11
CA THR A 148 15.99 -2.60 15.80
C THR A 148 15.03 -2.38 16.96
N GLY A 149 14.87 -3.34 17.87
CA GLY A 149 13.66 -3.43 18.67
C GLY A 149 12.44 -3.70 17.77
N PRO A 150 11.22 -3.49 18.27
CA PRO A 150 10.02 -3.60 17.46
C PRO A 150 10.12 -2.71 16.23
N LEU A 151 10.08 -3.32 15.03
CA LEU A 151 10.25 -2.57 13.78
C LEU A 151 8.92 -2.39 13.06
N THR A 152 8.90 -1.42 12.16
CA THR A 152 7.77 -1.23 11.24
C THR A 152 7.65 -2.40 10.28
N ASN A 153 6.48 -3.01 10.19
CA ASN A 153 6.19 -4.12 9.30
C ASN A 153 4.79 -4.04 8.68
N HIS A 154 4.47 -5.00 7.83
CA HIS A 154 3.12 -5.31 7.36
C HIS A 154 2.94 -6.82 7.48
N PRO A 155 2.04 -7.31 8.36
CA PRO A 155 2.07 -8.69 8.81
C PRO A 155 1.33 -9.70 7.92
N PHE A 156 0.29 -9.26 7.20
CA PHE A 156 -0.58 -10.16 6.44
C PHE A 156 -0.38 -9.96 4.95
N THR A 157 0.55 -10.74 4.35
CA THR A 157 1.00 -10.40 3.00
C THR A 157 0.40 -11.27 1.89
N ALA A 158 -0.13 -12.46 2.20
CA ALA A 158 -0.41 -13.53 1.23
C ALA A 158 0.79 -13.76 0.28
N GLN A 159 2.00 -13.43 0.74
CA GLN A 159 3.25 -13.47 -0.01
C GLN A 159 4.37 -13.98 0.90
N GLY A 160 5.09 -15.00 0.49
CA GLY A 160 6.31 -15.44 1.18
C GLY A 160 7.40 -14.39 1.00
N ASN A 161 8.03 -14.04 2.11
CA ASN A 161 9.21 -13.19 2.18
C ASN A 161 10.32 -13.97 2.88
N TYR A 162 11.52 -13.43 2.99
CA TYR A 162 12.66 -14.21 3.41
C TYR A 162 13.55 -13.48 4.39
N LEU A 163 14.14 -14.22 5.33
CA LEU A 163 15.15 -13.76 6.28
C LEU A 163 16.45 -14.57 6.15
N ALA A 164 17.58 -13.92 6.37
CA ALA A 164 18.87 -14.60 6.44
C ALA A 164 19.79 -13.89 7.45
N ALA A 165 20.69 -14.64 8.10
CA ALA A 165 21.73 -14.06 8.95
C ALA A 165 22.80 -13.35 8.11
N GLY A 166 23.30 -12.22 8.62
CA GLY A 166 24.32 -11.39 7.99
C GLY A 166 23.86 -10.66 6.72
N ASP A 167 24.81 -10.03 6.03
CA ASP A 167 24.54 -9.35 4.74
C ASP A 167 24.45 -10.35 3.58
N ARG A 168 23.24 -10.64 3.18
CA ARG A 168 22.88 -11.48 2.02
C ARG A 168 22.24 -10.69 0.88
N THR A 169 22.34 -9.37 0.89
CA THR A 169 21.68 -8.50 -0.10
C THR A 169 22.14 -8.77 -1.54
N GLY A 170 23.41 -9.19 -1.74
CA GLY A 170 23.97 -9.51 -3.05
C GLY A 170 23.85 -10.97 -3.46
N VAL A 171 23.30 -11.86 -2.62
CA VAL A 171 23.18 -13.29 -2.91
C VAL A 171 22.01 -13.52 -3.87
N LEU A 172 22.23 -14.32 -4.93
CA LEU A 172 21.20 -14.60 -5.91
C LEU A 172 20.08 -15.49 -5.34
N SER A 173 20.44 -16.56 -4.60
CA SER A 173 19.48 -17.46 -3.97
C SER A 173 20.14 -18.30 -2.87
N GLY A 174 19.33 -18.91 -2.01
CA GLY A 174 19.73 -19.84 -0.96
C GLY A 174 20.21 -19.19 0.33
N GLY A 175 20.07 -19.92 1.42
CA GLY A 175 20.44 -19.48 2.77
C GLY A 175 19.45 -18.51 3.38
N PHE A 176 18.22 -18.49 2.91
CA PHE A 176 17.09 -17.76 3.47
C PHE A 176 16.09 -18.73 4.10
N SER A 177 15.39 -18.26 5.12
CA SER A 177 14.19 -18.86 5.70
C SER A 177 12.97 -18.01 5.41
N ASP A 178 11.80 -18.62 5.35
CA ASP A 178 10.54 -17.91 5.10
C ASP A 178 10.16 -16.98 6.27
N THR A 179 9.48 -15.91 5.95
CA THR A 179 8.79 -15.02 6.91
C THR A 179 7.51 -14.47 6.26
N PRO A 180 6.40 -14.35 7.01
CA PRO A 180 5.13 -13.92 6.42
C PRO A 180 4.99 -12.40 6.26
N CYS A 181 6.01 -11.60 6.61
CA CYS A 181 5.89 -10.15 6.74
C CYS A 181 6.74 -9.39 5.73
N TRP A 182 6.21 -8.27 5.24
CA TRP A 182 7.06 -7.22 4.68
C TRP A 182 7.64 -6.36 5.81
N MET A 183 8.93 -6.11 5.77
CA MET A 183 9.65 -5.37 6.80
C MET A 183 10.63 -4.38 6.19
N VAL A 184 10.87 -3.25 6.89
CA VAL A 184 11.86 -2.24 6.49
C VAL A 184 11.51 -1.48 5.22
N VAL A 185 10.72 -2.08 4.31
CA VAL A 185 10.33 -1.53 3.02
C VAL A 185 8.80 -1.51 2.93
N ASN A 186 8.22 -0.38 2.50
CA ASN A 186 6.77 -0.26 2.32
C ASN A 186 6.37 0.41 1.00
N GLY A 187 7.28 0.56 0.05
CA GLY A 187 6.95 1.11 -1.26
C GLY A 187 8.06 0.91 -2.30
N VAL A 188 7.63 0.70 -3.53
CA VAL A 188 8.48 0.72 -4.72
C VAL A 188 7.82 1.61 -5.76
N ASP A 189 8.51 2.68 -6.12
CA ASP A 189 8.10 3.54 -7.23
C ASP A 189 8.82 3.13 -8.49
N VAL A 190 8.15 3.33 -9.62
CA VAL A 190 8.72 3.15 -10.95
C VAL A 190 8.67 4.44 -11.76
N ALA A 191 9.67 4.66 -12.62
CA ALA A 191 9.62 5.68 -13.67
C ALA A 191 8.94 5.05 -14.89
N PRO A 192 7.62 5.24 -15.07
CA PRO A 192 6.82 4.38 -15.94
C PRO A 192 6.95 4.74 -17.42
N ALA A 193 6.46 3.84 -18.27
CA ALA A 193 6.18 4.18 -19.65
C ALA A 193 5.14 5.33 -19.73
N LYS A 194 5.18 6.14 -20.79
CA LYS A 194 4.33 7.34 -20.96
C LYS A 194 2.82 7.10 -20.81
N ARG A 195 2.37 5.86 -21.03
CA ARG A 195 0.93 5.51 -20.94
C ARG A 195 0.39 5.46 -19.50
N VAL A 196 1.25 5.30 -18.47
CA VAL A 196 0.81 5.25 -17.07
C VAL A 196 0.73 6.68 -16.55
N ALA A 197 -0.49 7.13 -16.24
CA ALA A 197 -0.79 8.53 -15.96
C ALA A 197 -0.81 8.89 -14.47
N GLY A 198 -0.73 7.89 -13.59
CA GLY A 198 -0.80 8.05 -12.13
C GLY A 198 -1.08 6.75 -11.43
N THR A 199 -1.43 6.85 -10.16
CA THR A 199 -1.65 5.73 -9.25
C THR A 199 -3.09 5.75 -8.71
N VAL A 200 -3.74 4.59 -8.70
CA VAL A 200 -4.96 4.30 -7.92
C VAL A 200 -4.53 3.55 -6.66
N VAL A 201 -5.02 3.96 -5.52
CA VAL A 201 -4.77 3.29 -4.24
C VAL A 201 -6.03 2.53 -3.80
N ALA A 202 -5.92 1.22 -3.64
CA ALA A 202 -6.94 0.40 -3.01
C ALA A 202 -6.77 0.52 -1.49
N PHE A 203 -7.73 1.14 -0.81
CA PHE A 203 -7.68 1.41 0.62
C PHE A 203 -8.80 0.67 1.33
N GLY A 204 -8.46 -0.13 2.35
CA GLY A 204 -9.42 -0.98 3.03
C GLY A 204 -8.79 -1.88 4.10
N ASP A 205 -9.58 -2.84 4.52
CA ASP A 205 -9.24 -3.84 5.54
C ASP A 205 -8.68 -5.16 4.96
N SER A 206 -8.91 -6.29 5.63
CA SER A 206 -8.46 -7.62 5.19
C SER A 206 -8.97 -8.03 3.81
N ILE A 207 -10.16 -7.57 3.41
CA ILE A 207 -10.75 -7.88 2.11
C ILE A 207 -9.94 -7.24 0.97
N THR A 208 -9.35 -6.07 1.24
CA THR A 208 -8.45 -5.38 0.30
C THR A 208 -7.01 -5.87 0.42
N ASP A 209 -6.54 -6.14 1.65
CA ASP A 209 -5.17 -6.52 1.94
C ASP A 209 -4.81 -7.88 1.34
N THR A 210 -5.44 -8.92 1.85
CA THR A 210 -5.14 -10.30 1.42
C THR A 210 -6.39 -11.10 1.07
N ALA A 211 -7.53 -10.81 1.69
CA ALA A 211 -8.66 -11.73 1.77
C ALA A 211 -8.15 -13.14 2.16
N ASN A 212 -8.75 -14.22 1.67
CA ASN A 212 -8.19 -15.56 1.81
C ASN A 212 -7.72 -16.08 0.44
N THR A 213 -6.85 -15.29 -0.21
CA THR A 213 -6.33 -15.60 -1.53
C THR A 213 -5.14 -16.56 -1.47
N THR A 214 -4.91 -17.27 -2.59
CA THR A 214 -3.78 -18.19 -2.73
C THR A 214 -2.44 -17.48 -2.52
N GLY A 215 -1.65 -17.95 -1.56
CA GLY A 215 -0.33 -17.39 -1.26
C GLY A 215 0.60 -17.40 -2.46
N ASN A 216 1.41 -16.37 -2.61
CA ASN A 216 2.37 -16.14 -3.71
C ASN A 216 1.75 -16.04 -5.12
N ALA A 217 0.42 -16.03 -5.24
CA ALA A 217 -0.27 -15.99 -6.53
C ALA A 217 -0.65 -14.58 -6.99
N ASN A 218 -0.53 -13.60 -6.09
CA ASN A 218 -0.94 -12.20 -6.35
C ASN A 218 -2.36 -12.13 -6.90
N ARG A 219 -3.32 -12.65 -6.14
CA ARG A 219 -4.74 -12.78 -6.53
C ARG A 219 -5.68 -11.92 -5.67
N ARG A 220 -5.17 -10.89 -5.02
CA ARG A 220 -5.98 -9.88 -4.36
C ARG A 220 -6.77 -9.08 -5.40
N TRP A 221 -7.91 -8.51 -5.05
CA TRP A 221 -8.69 -7.75 -6.03
C TRP A 221 -7.91 -6.57 -6.66
N PRO A 222 -7.00 -5.86 -5.93
CA PRO A 222 -6.15 -4.84 -6.57
C PRO A 222 -5.16 -5.44 -7.58
N ASP A 223 -4.68 -6.67 -7.39
CA ASP A 223 -3.80 -7.35 -8.33
C ASP A 223 -4.54 -7.71 -9.62
N PHE A 224 -5.79 -8.19 -9.52
CA PHE A 224 -6.64 -8.42 -10.69
C PHE A 224 -7.00 -7.11 -11.40
N LEU A 225 -7.29 -6.03 -10.66
CA LEU A 225 -7.52 -4.71 -11.24
C LEU A 225 -6.29 -4.21 -12.00
N ALA A 226 -5.09 -4.41 -11.44
CA ALA A 226 -3.83 -4.08 -12.11
C ALA A 226 -3.68 -4.82 -13.45
N ARG A 227 -4.03 -6.12 -13.50
CA ARG A 227 -4.03 -6.91 -14.75
C ARG A 227 -5.01 -6.32 -15.78
N ARG A 228 -6.23 -6.00 -15.36
CA ARG A 228 -7.24 -5.39 -16.22
C ARG A 228 -6.78 -4.04 -16.78
N LEU A 229 -6.23 -3.17 -15.94
CA LEU A 229 -5.70 -1.87 -16.38
C LEU A 229 -4.50 -1.99 -17.31
N ASN A 230 -3.65 -3.02 -17.13
CA ASN A 230 -2.54 -3.26 -18.03
C ASN A 230 -2.98 -3.85 -19.37
N ALA A 231 -4.12 -4.52 -19.44
CA ALA A 231 -4.66 -5.10 -20.68
C ALA A 231 -5.35 -4.07 -21.58
N VAL A 232 -5.80 -2.91 -21.06
CA VAL A 232 -6.44 -1.90 -21.91
C VAL A 232 -5.44 -1.15 -22.78
N PRO A 233 -5.78 -0.82 -24.04
CA PRO A 233 -4.92 0.00 -24.89
C PRO A 233 -4.89 1.47 -24.43
N GLY A 234 -3.81 2.17 -24.74
CA GLY A 234 -3.66 3.60 -24.48
C GLY A 234 -3.33 3.94 -23.02
N ARG A 235 -3.93 5.01 -22.51
CA ARG A 235 -3.65 5.52 -21.16
C ARG A 235 -4.14 4.56 -20.09
N THR A 236 -3.34 4.36 -19.04
CA THR A 236 -3.64 3.48 -17.92
C THR A 236 -3.14 4.08 -16.59
N LEU A 237 -3.39 3.38 -15.50
CA LEU A 237 -2.97 3.74 -14.13
C LEU A 237 -2.25 2.55 -13.48
N SER A 238 -1.34 2.82 -12.57
CA SER A 238 -0.86 1.81 -11.62
C SER A 238 -1.89 1.59 -10.51
N VAL A 239 -1.83 0.44 -9.86
CA VAL A 239 -2.66 0.11 -8.69
C VAL A 239 -1.75 -0.29 -7.55
N VAL A 240 -1.93 0.30 -6.36
CA VAL A 240 -1.23 -0.15 -5.15
C VAL A 240 -2.23 -0.52 -4.07
N ASN A 241 -1.85 -1.51 -3.27
CA ASN A 241 -2.67 -2.00 -2.18
C ASN A 241 -2.28 -1.30 -0.87
N ALA A 242 -3.23 -0.62 -0.26
CA ALA A 242 -3.16 -0.02 1.06
C ALA A 242 -4.22 -0.62 2.00
N GLY A 243 -4.58 -1.88 1.78
CA GLY A 243 -5.34 -2.69 2.71
C GLY A 243 -4.54 -2.99 3.98
N LEU A 244 -5.24 -3.33 5.04
CA LEU A 244 -4.64 -3.72 6.30
C LEU A 244 -5.59 -4.65 7.06
N GLY A 245 -5.16 -5.91 7.24
CA GLY A 245 -5.98 -6.95 7.88
C GLY A 245 -6.51 -6.50 9.23
N GLY A 246 -7.82 -6.69 9.46
CA GLY A 246 -8.48 -6.36 10.72
C GLY A 246 -8.65 -4.87 11.03
N ASN A 247 -8.24 -3.98 10.13
CA ASN A 247 -8.32 -2.53 10.34
C ASN A 247 -9.75 -2.04 10.45
N ARG A 248 -9.94 -0.94 11.17
CA ARG A 248 -11.22 -0.23 11.33
C ARG A 248 -11.12 1.17 10.73
N LEU A 249 -12.25 1.65 10.22
CA LEU A 249 -12.33 2.99 9.63
C LEU A 249 -12.18 4.09 10.69
N ILE A 250 -12.93 3.99 11.80
CA ILE A 250 -13.13 5.12 12.74
C ILE A 250 -12.43 4.97 14.08
N ALA A 251 -11.88 3.80 14.39
CA ALA A 251 -11.25 3.56 15.69
C ALA A 251 -10.04 2.64 15.58
N ASP A 252 -9.06 2.83 16.43
CA ASP A 252 -7.97 1.88 16.63
C ASP A 252 -8.48 0.60 17.31
N ARG A 253 -7.72 -0.48 17.21
CA ARG A 253 -7.91 -1.69 18.00
C ARG A 253 -6.83 -1.78 19.07
N ASP A 254 -7.06 -2.64 20.08
CA ASP A 254 -6.14 -2.77 21.21
C ASP A 254 -4.76 -3.28 20.77
N GLU A 255 -4.73 -4.25 19.84
CA GLU A 255 -3.46 -4.80 19.36
C GLU A 255 -2.90 -3.95 18.19
N PRO A 256 -1.62 -3.50 18.32
CA PRO A 256 -1.03 -2.57 17.36
C PRO A 256 -0.89 -3.10 15.92
N PHE A 257 -0.84 -4.41 15.74
CA PHE A 257 -0.72 -5.03 14.41
C PHE A 257 -1.96 -4.87 13.53
N TRP A 258 -3.10 -4.43 14.09
CA TRP A 258 -4.27 -4.04 13.28
C TRP A 258 -4.16 -2.62 12.70
N GLY A 259 -3.11 -1.89 13.10
CA GLY A 259 -2.85 -0.52 12.68
C GLY A 259 -3.81 0.50 13.27
N VAL A 260 -3.52 1.78 12.98
CA VAL A 260 -4.38 2.89 13.38
C VAL A 260 -5.59 3.02 12.44
N ALA A 261 -6.65 3.67 12.94
CA ALA A 261 -7.91 3.86 12.21
C ALA A 261 -7.72 4.43 10.79
N GLY A 262 -8.58 4.01 9.87
CA GLY A 262 -8.58 4.42 8.48
C GLY A 262 -8.53 5.95 8.30
N VAL A 263 -9.37 6.68 9.04
CA VAL A 263 -9.39 8.16 9.06
C VAL A 263 -8.05 8.79 9.44
N THR A 264 -7.25 8.10 10.24
CA THR A 264 -5.91 8.54 10.65
C THR A 264 -4.84 8.18 9.62
N ARG A 265 -4.84 6.91 9.12
CA ARG A 265 -3.79 6.40 8.24
C ARG A 265 -3.92 6.82 6.77
N VAL A 266 -5.09 7.29 6.33
CA VAL A 266 -5.32 7.69 4.93
C VAL A 266 -4.28 8.67 4.41
N ARG A 267 -3.81 9.59 5.22
CA ARG A 267 -2.77 10.58 4.82
C ARG A 267 -1.45 9.91 4.48
N ARG A 268 -1.01 8.93 5.29
CA ARG A 268 0.23 8.21 5.09
C ARG A 268 0.08 7.16 3.99
N ASP A 269 -0.97 6.35 4.04
CA ASP A 269 -1.07 5.13 3.23
C ASP A 269 -1.63 5.40 1.82
N VAL A 270 -2.37 6.48 1.66
CA VAL A 270 -3.01 6.86 0.38
C VAL A 270 -2.44 8.17 -0.17
N LEU A 271 -2.58 9.27 0.59
CA LEU A 271 -2.34 10.62 0.05
C LEU A 271 -0.86 10.96 -0.12
N SER A 272 0.06 10.16 0.47
CA SER A 272 1.50 10.25 0.27
C SER A 272 2.02 9.36 -0.87
N GLN A 273 1.17 8.54 -1.49
CA GLN A 273 1.63 7.66 -2.57
C GLN A 273 2.00 8.46 -3.81
N THR A 274 3.10 8.05 -4.42
CA THR A 274 3.66 8.74 -5.58
C THR A 274 2.69 8.68 -6.76
N GLY A 275 2.34 9.84 -7.28
CA GLY A 275 1.46 9.96 -8.45
C GLY A 275 0.01 9.61 -8.18
N VAL A 276 -0.45 9.59 -6.92
CA VAL A 276 -1.84 9.29 -6.58
C VAL A 276 -2.82 10.21 -7.32
N LYS A 277 -3.83 9.63 -7.94
CA LYS A 277 -4.93 10.31 -8.64
C LYS A 277 -6.29 9.98 -8.05
N ALA A 278 -6.42 8.75 -7.57
CA ALA A 278 -7.67 8.25 -7.03
C ALA A 278 -7.41 7.20 -5.96
N MET A 279 -8.41 7.02 -5.10
CA MET A 279 -8.50 5.88 -4.20
C MET A 279 -9.83 5.15 -4.41
N ILE A 280 -9.81 3.85 -4.14
CA ILE A 280 -11.03 3.05 -3.97
C ILE A 280 -11.11 2.73 -2.48
N LEU A 281 -12.15 3.22 -1.82
CA LEU A 281 -12.39 3.09 -0.39
C LEU A 281 -13.34 1.92 -0.13
N LEU A 282 -12.81 0.84 0.46
CA LEU A 282 -13.57 -0.34 0.89
C LEU A 282 -13.16 -0.67 2.33
N GLU A 283 -13.80 -0.02 3.29
CA GLU A 283 -13.45 -0.09 4.71
C GLU A 283 -14.72 0.00 5.55
N ALA A 284 -14.75 -0.59 6.73
CA ALA A 284 -15.76 -0.52 7.78
C ALA A 284 -16.37 -1.88 8.21
N VAL A 285 -16.08 -3.00 7.53
CA VAL A 285 -16.66 -4.29 7.94
C VAL A 285 -16.29 -4.66 9.38
N ASN A 286 -15.06 -4.34 9.79
CA ASN A 286 -14.61 -4.57 11.17
C ASN A 286 -15.30 -3.64 12.17
N ASP A 287 -15.54 -2.37 11.82
CA ASP A 287 -16.29 -1.45 12.67
C ASP A 287 -17.72 -1.96 12.90
N ILE A 288 -18.38 -2.46 11.85
CA ILE A 288 -19.68 -3.14 11.95
C ILE A 288 -19.58 -4.33 12.89
N GLY A 289 -18.53 -5.14 12.78
CA GLY A 289 -18.22 -6.25 13.70
C GLY A 289 -18.05 -5.82 15.17
N TYR A 290 -17.66 -4.58 15.40
CA TYR A 290 -17.59 -3.93 16.73
C TYR A 290 -18.84 -3.10 17.07
N SER A 291 -19.91 -3.27 16.32
CA SER A 291 -21.23 -2.64 16.53
C SER A 291 -21.19 -1.10 16.42
N ALA A 292 -20.35 -0.56 15.56
CA ALA A 292 -20.41 0.87 15.20
C ALA A 292 -21.74 1.18 14.50
N SER A 293 -22.26 2.38 14.73
CA SER A 293 -23.49 2.83 14.08
C SER A 293 -23.26 3.20 12.61
N ALA A 294 -24.28 3.11 11.78
CA ALA A 294 -24.19 3.57 10.39
C ALA A 294 -23.89 5.07 10.31
N GLU A 295 -24.37 5.87 11.24
CA GLU A 295 -24.13 7.31 11.31
C GLU A 295 -22.65 7.62 11.53
N ASP A 296 -21.99 6.95 12.49
CA ASP A 296 -20.57 7.11 12.76
C ASP A 296 -19.71 6.68 11.57
N LEU A 297 -20.10 5.57 10.92
CA LEU A 297 -19.40 5.07 9.72
C LEU A 297 -19.52 6.03 8.54
N ILE A 298 -20.70 6.60 8.32
CA ILE A 298 -20.93 7.64 7.30
C ILE A 298 -20.06 8.87 7.59
N ALA A 299 -20.00 9.30 8.86
CA ALA A 299 -19.13 10.40 9.26
C ALA A 299 -17.65 10.09 9.00
N GLY A 300 -17.19 8.88 9.30
CA GLY A 300 -15.83 8.43 8.99
C GLY A 300 -15.52 8.42 7.49
N HIS A 301 -16.44 7.95 6.66
CA HIS A 301 -16.29 8.00 5.20
C HIS A 301 -16.18 9.45 4.70
N ARG A 302 -17.03 10.37 5.22
CA ARG A 302 -16.99 11.80 4.89
C ARG A 302 -15.64 12.44 5.26
N ASP A 303 -15.07 12.07 6.41
CA ASP A 303 -13.75 12.57 6.79
C ASP A 303 -12.66 12.10 5.80
N VAL A 304 -12.65 10.83 5.43
CA VAL A 304 -11.72 10.31 4.40
C VAL A 304 -11.90 11.04 3.06
N ILE A 305 -13.15 11.21 2.62
CA ILE A 305 -13.48 11.94 1.37
C ILE A 305 -12.96 13.37 1.44
N ALA A 306 -13.19 14.08 2.55
CA ALA A 306 -12.74 15.45 2.72
C ALA A 306 -11.21 15.57 2.67
N GLN A 307 -10.49 14.65 3.35
CA GLN A 307 -9.03 14.61 3.33
C GLN A 307 -8.47 14.35 1.92
N ALA A 308 -9.08 13.41 1.18
CA ALA A 308 -8.67 13.08 -0.19
C ALA A 308 -8.92 14.26 -1.16
N ARG A 309 -10.10 14.86 -1.11
CA ARG A 309 -10.47 16.02 -1.94
C ARG A 309 -9.58 17.24 -1.68
N ALA A 310 -9.18 17.47 -0.43
CA ALA A 310 -8.23 18.54 -0.08
C ALA A 310 -6.85 18.37 -0.77
N LYS A 311 -6.56 17.16 -1.29
CA LYS A 311 -5.35 16.83 -2.07
C LYS A 311 -5.63 16.63 -3.57
N GLY A 312 -6.85 16.87 -4.02
CA GLY A 312 -7.25 16.65 -5.41
C GLY A 312 -7.29 15.18 -5.82
N VAL A 313 -7.46 14.26 -4.86
CA VAL A 313 -7.56 12.82 -5.08
C VAL A 313 -9.04 12.43 -5.17
N LYS A 314 -9.44 11.77 -6.24
CA LYS A 314 -10.80 11.23 -6.41
C LYS A 314 -11.04 10.05 -5.47
N VAL A 315 -12.27 9.93 -4.96
CA VAL A 315 -12.67 8.84 -4.06
C VAL A 315 -13.81 8.06 -4.69
N TYR A 316 -13.55 6.79 -4.98
CA TYR A 316 -14.55 5.83 -5.43
C TYR A 316 -14.99 4.98 -4.24
N GLY A 317 -16.29 4.96 -3.95
CA GLY A 317 -16.87 4.19 -2.84
C GLY A 317 -17.10 2.75 -3.24
N GLY A 318 -16.51 1.81 -2.50
CA GLY A 318 -16.82 0.38 -2.59
C GLY A 318 -17.89 0.00 -1.57
N THR A 319 -18.97 -0.68 -1.99
CA THR A 319 -19.92 -1.21 -1.05
C THR A 319 -19.33 -2.39 -0.28
N ILE A 320 -19.61 -2.45 1.04
CA ILE A 320 -19.13 -3.51 1.93
C ILE A 320 -19.73 -4.84 1.51
N LEU A 321 -18.92 -5.89 1.39
CA LEU A 321 -19.35 -7.22 0.98
C LEU A 321 -20.41 -7.81 1.91
N PRO A 322 -21.25 -8.75 1.43
CA PRO A 322 -22.14 -9.53 2.28
C PRO A 322 -21.36 -10.36 3.28
N PHE A 323 -21.89 -10.51 4.50
CA PHE A 323 -21.25 -11.30 5.56
C PHE A 323 -22.23 -12.12 6.43
N LYS A 324 -23.44 -12.35 5.94
CA LYS A 324 -24.43 -13.17 6.65
C LYS A 324 -23.93 -14.59 6.86
N GLY A 325 -24.01 -15.06 8.11
CA GLY A 325 -23.48 -16.35 8.52
C GLY A 325 -22.02 -16.34 9.01
N SER A 326 -21.31 -15.23 8.86
CA SER A 326 -19.96 -15.08 9.41
C SER A 326 -19.97 -14.93 10.94
N PHE A 327 -18.77 -15.02 11.53
CA PHE A 327 -18.62 -14.87 13.00
C PHE A 327 -18.95 -13.46 13.52
N ILE A 328 -18.98 -12.44 12.65
CA ILE A 328 -19.40 -11.09 13.03
C ILE A 328 -20.87 -10.81 12.79
N TRP A 329 -21.60 -11.71 12.12
CA TRP A 329 -22.97 -11.44 11.70
C TRP A 329 -23.96 -11.43 12.86
N THR A 330 -24.83 -10.42 12.89
CA THR A 330 -26.08 -10.35 13.63
C THR A 330 -27.10 -9.58 12.79
N GLU A 331 -28.41 -9.72 13.07
CA GLU A 331 -29.43 -8.95 12.37
C GLU A 331 -29.24 -7.44 12.51
N GLU A 332 -28.80 -6.97 13.67
CA GLU A 332 -28.51 -5.56 13.93
C GLU A 332 -27.33 -5.05 13.08
N ARG A 333 -26.25 -5.82 13.01
CA ARG A 333 -25.09 -5.49 12.18
C ARG A 333 -25.40 -5.54 10.69
N GLU A 334 -26.26 -6.46 10.26
CA GLU A 334 -26.76 -6.48 8.90
C GLU A 334 -27.59 -5.24 8.59
N ALA A 335 -28.42 -4.74 9.53
CA ALA A 335 -29.16 -3.49 9.35
C ALA A 335 -28.20 -2.28 9.18
N THR A 336 -27.14 -2.21 9.99
CA THR A 336 -26.07 -1.20 9.84
C THR A 336 -25.40 -1.30 8.47
N TRP A 337 -25.05 -2.50 8.04
CA TRP A 337 -24.46 -2.77 6.73
C TRP A 337 -25.36 -2.32 5.57
N ARG A 338 -26.67 -2.61 5.64
CA ARG A 338 -27.64 -2.17 4.63
C ARG A 338 -27.70 -0.65 4.55
N THR A 339 -27.83 0.01 5.70
CA THR A 339 -27.89 1.47 5.77
C THR A 339 -26.64 2.12 5.20
N LEU A 340 -25.45 1.62 5.57
CA LEU A 340 -24.19 2.14 5.05
C LEU A 340 -24.05 1.92 3.53
N ASN A 341 -24.34 0.71 3.05
CA ASN A 341 -24.27 0.40 1.63
C ASN A 341 -25.27 1.21 0.78
N ASP A 342 -26.47 1.43 1.29
CA ASP A 342 -27.46 2.28 0.62
C ASP A 342 -26.99 3.74 0.55
N TRP A 343 -26.36 4.24 1.61
CA TRP A 343 -25.74 5.57 1.58
C TRP A 343 -24.57 5.63 0.59
N ILE A 344 -23.67 4.63 0.55
CA ILE A 344 -22.58 4.57 -0.43
C ILE A 344 -23.13 4.65 -1.85
N ARG A 345 -24.21 3.91 -2.15
CA ARG A 345 -24.83 3.89 -3.49
C ARG A 345 -25.52 5.19 -3.89
N THR A 346 -26.15 5.88 -2.93
CA THR A 346 -27.16 6.90 -3.25
C THR A 346 -26.82 8.31 -2.82
N SER A 347 -25.83 8.50 -1.95
CA SER A 347 -25.49 9.83 -1.39
C SER A 347 -24.96 10.84 -2.42
N GLY A 348 -24.34 10.36 -3.50
CA GLY A 348 -23.67 11.24 -4.45
C GLY A 348 -22.38 11.89 -3.88
N GLU A 349 -21.90 11.43 -2.71
CA GLU A 349 -20.72 12.00 -2.06
C GLU A 349 -19.40 11.43 -2.59
N PHE A 350 -19.42 10.33 -3.34
CA PHE A 350 -18.25 9.75 -4.01
C PHE A 350 -18.13 10.24 -5.46
N ASP A 351 -16.93 10.17 -6.02
CA ASP A 351 -16.69 10.47 -7.45
C ASP A 351 -17.21 9.34 -8.37
N GLY A 352 -17.63 8.23 -7.79
CA GLY A 352 -18.28 7.08 -8.39
C GLY A 352 -18.39 5.95 -7.37
N VAL A 353 -19.21 4.96 -7.69
CA VAL A 353 -19.48 3.81 -6.81
C VAL A 353 -19.14 2.50 -7.50
N ILE A 354 -18.54 1.59 -6.77
CA ILE A 354 -18.26 0.21 -7.19
C ILE A 354 -19.08 -0.70 -6.29
N ASP A 355 -20.10 -1.36 -6.86
CA ASP A 355 -20.99 -2.20 -6.06
C ASP A 355 -20.41 -3.62 -5.88
N PHE A 356 -19.37 -3.71 -5.04
CA PHE A 356 -18.75 -4.99 -4.67
C PHE A 356 -19.72 -5.94 -4.01
N ALA A 357 -20.65 -5.40 -3.18
CA ALA A 357 -21.67 -6.22 -2.54
C ALA A 357 -22.54 -6.95 -3.57
N ALA A 358 -23.07 -6.23 -4.56
CA ALA A 358 -23.88 -6.84 -5.62
C ALA A 358 -23.08 -7.84 -6.47
N ALA A 359 -21.80 -7.54 -6.74
CA ALA A 359 -20.93 -8.39 -7.54
C ALA A 359 -20.59 -9.73 -6.86
N THR A 360 -20.67 -9.80 -5.53
CA THR A 360 -20.24 -10.97 -4.76
C THR A 360 -21.38 -11.69 -4.01
N ALA A 361 -22.59 -11.13 -4.03
CA ALA A 361 -23.75 -11.71 -3.35
C ALA A 361 -24.34 -12.93 -4.08
N VAL A 362 -25.09 -13.72 -3.33
CA VAL A 362 -26.00 -14.72 -3.90
C VAL A 362 -27.13 -14.00 -4.64
N PRO A 363 -27.45 -14.37 -5.90
CA PRO A 363 -28.62 -13.83 -6.60
C PRO A 363 -29.89 -14.05 -5.78
N GLY A 364 -30.58 -12.96 -5.44
CA GLY A 364 -31.83 -13.01 -4.64
C GLY A 364 -31.64 -12.99 -3.12
N ASP A 365 -30.41 -13.14 -2.62
CA ASP A 365 -30.08 -12.94 -1.18
C ASP A 365 -28.85 -12.02 -1.04
N PRO A 366 -29.04 -10.70 -1.07
CA PRO A 366 -27.94 -9.74 -1.12
C PRO A 366 -27.08 -9.68 0.14
N ALA A 367 -27.52 -10.28 1.26
CA ALA A 367 -26.76 -10.31 2.50
C ALA A 367 -25.80 -11.51 2.61
N THR A 368 -25.95 -12.50 1.72
CA THR A 368 -25.15 -13.73 1.73
C THR A 368 -24.07 -13.67 0.66
N LEU A 369 -22.82 -13.90 1.06
CA LEU A 369 -21.69 -14.06 0.14
C LEU A 369 -21.89 -15.32 -0.70
N ASN A 370 -21.72 -15.19 -2.02
CA ASN A 370 -21.90 -16.32 -2.94
C ASN A 370 -20.91 -17.45 -2.60
N PRO A 371 -21.36 -18.68 -2.37
CA PRO A 371 -20.49 -19.81 -2.02
C PRO A 371 -19.34 -20.06 -3.01
N ALA A 372 -19.50 -19.69 -4.29
CA ALA A 372 -18.43 -19.78 -5.27
C ALA A 372 -17.29 -18.78 -5.01
N TYR A 373 -17.57 -17.70 -4.29
CA TYR A 373 -16.66 -16.60 -3.97
C TYR A 373 -16.20 -16.60 -2.52
N ASP A 374 -16.84 -17.40 -1.66
CA ASP A 374 -16.56 -17.50 -0.24
C ASP A 374 -15.34 -18.37 0.03
N SER A 375 -14.48 -17.95 0.93
CA SER A 375 -13.35 -18.75 1.40
C SER A 375 -13.75 -19.82 2.44
N GLY A 376 -15.01 -19.82 2.88
CA GLY A 376 -15.59 -20.74 3.85
C GLY A 376 -15.86 -20.12 5.23
N ASP A 377 -15.54 -18.84 5.43
CA ASP A 377 -15.82 -18.12 6.67
C ASP A 377 -16.99 -17.11 6.56
N HIS A 378 -17.62 -17.05 5.39
CA HIS A 378 -18.76 -16.17 5.07
C HIS A 378 -18.45 -14.66 5.18
N LEU A 379 -17.18 -14.29 5.14
CA LEU A 379 -16.71 -12.90 5.26
C LEU A 379 -15.66 -12.56 4.18
N HIS A 380 -14.65 -13.40 4.04
CA HIS A 380 -13.55 -13.13 3.14
C HIS A 380 -13.73 -13.84 1.80
N PRO A 381 -13.56 -13.12 0.68
CA PRO A 381 -13.59 -13.75 -0.64
C PRO A 381 -12.35 -14.62 -0.87
N ASN A 382 -12.55 -15.70 -1.65
CA ASN A 382 -11.47 -16.49 -2.24
C ASN A 382 -10.94 -15.84 -3.53
N ASP A 383 -10.04 -16.52 -4.27
CA ASP A 383 -9.47 -16.04 -5.52
C ASP A 383 -10.54 -15.64 -6.56
N ALA A 384 -11.61 -16.44 -6.70
CA ALA A 384 -12.69 -16.15 -7.65
C ALA A 384 -13.53 -14.93 -7.21
N GLY A 385 -13.73 -14.78 -5.89
CA GLY A 385 -14.44 -13.63 -5.32
C GLY A 385 -13.66 -12.33 -5.51
N THR A 386 -12.35 -12.34 -5.27
CA THR A 386 -11.49 -11.16 -5.50
C THR A 386 -11.39 -10.80 -6.99
N GLU A 387 -11.42 -11.79 -7.89
CA GLU A 387 -11.52 -11.54 -9.34
C GLU A 387 -12.86 -10.92 -9.71
N ALA A 388 -13.97 -11.41 -9.14
CA ALA A 388 -15.30 -10.84 -9.34
C ALA A 388 -15.37 -9.38 -8.85
N MET A 389 -14.78 -9.07 -7.70
CA MET A 389 -14.63 -7.69 -7.21
C MET A 389 -13.89 -6.81 -8.21
N ALA A 390 -12.72 -7.25 -8.67
CA ALA A 390 -11.96 -6.50 -9.65
C ALA A 390 -12.75 -6.28 -10.96
N ASN A 391 -13.55 -7.26 -11.37
CA ASN A 391 -14.38 -7.19 -12.57
C ASN A 391 -15.56 -6.21 -12.42
N ALA A 392 -16.03 -5.95 -11.21
CA ALA A 392 -17.05 -4.94 -10.93
C ALA A 392 -16.55 -3.49 -11.10
N VAL A 393 -15.24 -3.27 -11.16
CA VAL A 393 -14.67 -1.93 -11.36
C VAL A 393 -14.85 -1.51 -12.82
N ASP A 394 -15.59 -0.44 -13.04
CA ASP A 394 -15.67 0.20 -14.36
C ASP A 394 -14.35 0.95 -14.65
N LEU A 395 -13.58 0.43 -15.60
CA LEU A 395 -12.31 1.04 -15.99
C LEU A 395 -12.49 2.40 -16.68
N ALA A 396 -13.63 2.65 -17.34
CA ALA A 396 -13.90 3.95 -17.96
C ALA A 396 -14.01 5.05 -16.88
N MET A 397 -14.64 4.73 -15.75
CA MET A 397 -14.74 5.62 -14.59
C MET A 397 -13.35 6.00 -14.02
N LEU A 398 -12.43 5.03 -13.93
CA LEU A 398 -11.07 5.29 -13.43
C LEU A 398 -10.19 6.06 -14.43
N LEU A 399 -10.42 5.86 -15.71
CA LEU A 399 -9.59 6.40 -16.80
C LEU A 399 -10.12 7.72 -17.38
N ASP A 400 -11.21 8.26 -16.85
CA ASP A 400 -11.91 9.46 -17.36
C ASP A 400 -12.23 9.35 -18.87
N ARG A 401 -12.85 8.23 -19.29
CA ARG A 401 -13.20 7.92 -20.70
C ARG A 401 -14.70 7.96 -20.92
#